data_9565d400636ad927938d2f37753d1b37
#
_entry.id   9565d400636ad927938d2f37753d1b37
#
_cell.length_a   1.000
_cell.length_b   1.000
_cell.length_c   1.000
_cell.angle_alpha   90.00
_cell.angle_beta   90.00
_cell.angle_gamma   90.00
#
_symmetry.space_group_name_H-M   'P 1'
#
loop_
_entity.id
_entity.type
_entity.pdbx_description
1 polymer ?
#
loop_
_entity_poly.entity_id
_entity_poly.type
_entity_poly.pdbx_seq_one_letter_code
_entity_poly.pdbx_strand_id
1 'polypeptide(L)'
;MNYYIIYSIRYIKYFFIILVLFFYTEKGNSHPQDYKNYKVIEMDVFRDGKAIGFSNYFFNYENQFLEVKNETKFDVQLLGVKIFSIRSKGVEKYFNNKLISFKSETQQNDKKKFVNLEVTDKKDGFKINGSSYKGKAEISNIVGNWWNHDILEADTQISPLSGSIKGQVVKFIGEKNININNKIFKSEHYKILSKNPNTPEEKKLNFDIWYSKKENLILKVSYNRLGQWEYVIKKYVIDY
;
A
#
# COMPACT_ATOMS: atom_id res chain seq x y z
N MET A 1 8.64 9.80 62.22
CA MET A 1 7.80 10.36 61.13
C MET A 1 8.47 10.41 59.74
N ASN A 2 9.75 10.00 59.59
CA ASN A 2 10.48 10.11 58.31
C ASN A 2 10.56 8.83 57.46
N TYR A 3 10.18 7.66 57.98
CA TYR A 3 10.29 6.40 57.26
C TYR A 3 9.15 6.18 56.23
N TYR A 4 7.95 6.66 56.50
CA TYR A 4 6.79 6.51 55.61
C TYR A 4 6.89 7.34 54.33
N ILE A 5 7.58 8.47 54.36
CA ILE A 5 7.77 9.34 53.16
C ILE A 5 8.73 8.69 52.14
N ILE A 6 9.77 8.01 52.63
CA ILE A 6 10.77 7.38 51.74
C ILE A 6 10.18 6.17 50.99
N TYR A 7 9.31 5.39 51.66
CA TYR A 7 8.62 4.27 51.00
C TYR A 7 7.62 4.75 49.95
N SER A 8 6.86 5.79 50.20
CA SER A 8 5.88 6.30 49.21
C SER A 8 6.54 6.85 47.97
N ILE A 9 7.69 7.51 48.03
CA ILE A 9 8.44 8.02 46.88
C ILE A 9 9.00 6.87 46.04
N ARG A 10 9.39 5.76 46.69
CA ARG A 10 9.92 4.59 45.98
C ARG A 10 8.84 3.88 45.15
N TYR A 11 7.62 3.74 45.68
CA TYR A 11 6.48 3.16 44.97
C TYR A 11 5.97 4.06 43.82
N ILE A 12 5.99 5.38 44.01
CA ILE A 12 5.65 6.34 42.95
C ILE A 12 6.61 6.24 41.75
N LYS A 13 7.92 6.07 42.02
CA LYS A 13 8.90 5.85 40.88
C LYS A 13 8.62 4.58 40.14
N TYR A 14 8.31 3.46 40.77
CA TYR A 14 7.99 2.20 40.12
C TYR A 14 6.64 2.28 39.39
N PHE A 15 5.67 2.98 39.93
CA PHE A 15 4.39 3.22 39.26
C PHE A 15 4.56 4.04 37.98
N PHE A 16 5.41 5.05 37.96
CA PHE A 16 5.74 5.82 36.77
C PHE A 16 6.51 5.00 35.72
N ILE A 17 7.42 4.11 36.12
CA ILE A 17 8.14 3.23 35.22
C ILE A 17 7.19 2.23 34.59
N ILE A 18 6.26 1.67 35.34
CA ILE A 18 5.22 0.76 34.79
C ILE A 18 4.28 1.50 33.86
N LEU A 19 3.89 2.75 34.18
CA LEU A 19 3.03 3.55 33.30
C LEU A 19 3.70 3.89 31.96
N VAL A 20 5.00 4.17 31.97
CA VAL A 20 5.77 4.44 30.73
C VAL A 20 5.90 3.19 29.86
N LEU A 21 5.97 1.99 30.45
CA LEU A 21 6.01 0.72 29.70
C LEU A 21 4.68 0.39 29.03
N PHE A 22 3.54 0.89 29.53
CA PHE A 22 2.23 0.71 28.90
C PHE A 22 1.99 1.62 27.68
N PHE A 23 2.82 2.65 27.47
CA PHE A 23 2.72 3.53 26.29
C PHE A 23 3.64 3.14 25.14
N TYR A 24 4.43 2.06 25.26
CA TYR A 24 4.99 1.41 24.09
C TYR A 24 3.85 0.63 23.42
N THR A 25 2.99 1.34 22.70
CA THR A 25 2.17 0.72 21.66
C THR A 25 3.16 0.17 20.65
N GLU A 26 3.32 -1.14 20.60
CA GLU A 26 3.94 -1.77 19.44
C GLU A 26 3.19 -1.20 18.23
N LYS A 27 3.92 -0.46 17.39
CA LYS A 27 3.43 -0.18 16.03
C LYS A 27 3.21 -1.55 15.44
N GLY A 28 1.96 -1.94 15.27
CA GLY A 28 1.61 -3.19 14.62
C GLY A 28 2.23 -3.14 13.23
N ASN A 29 3.40 -3.75 13.08
CA ASN A 29 3.98 -3.92 11.77
C ASN A 29 3.07 -4.91 11.06
N SER A 30 2.22 -4.40 10.18
CA SER A 30 1.55 -5.21 9.19
C SER A 30 2.64 -5.94 8.39
N HIS A 31 2.47 -7.24 8.21
CA HIS A 31 3.46 -8.05 7.53
C HIS A 31 2.82 -8.79 6.36
N PRO A 32 3.52 -9.01 5.25
CA PRO A 32 3.06 -9.87 4.15
C PRO A 32 2.56 -11.25 4.59
N GLN A 33 2.94 -11.70 5.79
CA GLN A 33 2.41 -12.91 6.42
C GLN A 33 0.89 -12.92 6.61
N ASP A 34 0.27 -11.74 6.73
CA ASP A 34 -1.18 -11.59 6.84
C ASP A 34 -1.91 -12.03 5.56
N TYR A 35 -1.18 -12.08 4.44
CA TYR A 35 -1.69 -12.49 3.14
C TYR A 35 -1.36 -13.94 2.74
N LYS A 36 -0.76 -14.73 3.64
CA LYS A 36 -0.33 -16.12 3.34
C LYS A 36 -1.48 -17.02 2.84
N ASN A 37 -2.69 -16.78 3.32
CA ASN A 37 -3.88 -17.55 2.94
C ASN A 37 -4.61 -16.96 1.73
N TYR A 38 -4.24 -15.77 1.26
CA TYR A 38 -4.86 -15.20 0.07
C TYR A 38 -4.37 -15.91 -1.19
N LYS A 39 -5.26 -16.13 -2.15
CA LYS A 39 -4.94 -16.63 -3.49
C LYS A 39 -5.12 -15.54 -4.54
N VAL A 40 -6.17 -14.77 -4.40
CA VAL A 40 -6.52 -13.75 -5.39
C VAL A 40 -7.18 -12.56 -4.70
N ILE A 41 -6.83 -11.36 -5.14
CA ILE A 41 -7.56 -10.11 -4.90
C ILE A 41 -7.85 -9.51 -6.28
N GLU A 42 -9.12 -9.34 -6.62
CA GLU A 42 -9.58 -8.70 -7.85
C GLU A 42 -10.19 -7.34 -7.54
N MET A 43 -9.81 -6.32 -8.29
CA MET A 43 -10.37 -4.97 -8.17
C MET A 43 -10.85 -4.51 -9.55
N ASP A 44 -12.09 -4.00 -9.61
CA ASP A 44 -12.56 -3.28 -10.78
C ASP A 44 -12.04 -1.83 -10.74
N VAL A 45 -11.69 -1.29 -11.91
CA VAL A 45 -11.24 0.09 -12.08
C VAL A 45 -12.35 0.89 -12.73
N PHE A 46 -12.75 1.98 -12.09
CA PHE A 46 -13.78 2.91 -12.57
C PHE A 46 -13.18 4.27 -12.89
N ARG A 47 -13.78 4.95 -13.84
CA ARG A 47 -13.58 6.37 -14.08
C ARG A 47 -14.93 7.03 -14.30
N ASP A 48 -15.21 8.09 -13.52
CA ASP A 48 -16.50 8.82 -13.56
C ASP A 48 -17.71 7.86 -13.48
N GLY A 49 -17.63 6.86 -12.56
CA GLY A 49 -18.64 5.85 -12.32
C GLY A 49 -18.74 4.73 -13.39
N LYS A 50 -17.95 4.77 -14.46
CA LYS A 50 -17.95 3.74 -15.51
C LYS A 50 -16.80 2.78 -15.30
N ALA A 51 -17.08 1.46 -15.35
CA ALA A 51 -16.04 0.44 -15.33
C ALA A 51 -15.19 0.54 -16.59
N ILE A 52 -13.87 0.63 -16.45
CA ILE A 52 -12.91 0.79 -17.53
C ILE A 52 -11.86 -0.31 -17.58
N GLY A 53 -11.82 -1.18 -16.58
CA GLY A 53 -10.86 -2.28 -16.50
C GLY A 53 -10.72 -2.86 -15.12
N PHE A 54 -9.54 -3.43 -14.84
CA PHE A 54 -9.27 -4.16 -13.60
C PHE A 54 -7.82 -3.99 -13.12
N SER A 55 -7.59 -4.34 -11.85
CA SER A 55 -6.27 -4.54 -11.24
C SER A 55 -6.34 -5.75 -10.32
N ASN A 56 -5.67 -6.83 -10.69
CA ASN A 56 -5.75 -8.11 -10.01
C ASN A 56 -4.40 -8.50 -9.41
N TYR A 57 -4.43 -9.21 -8.28
CA TYR A 57 -3.27 -9.70 -7.56
C TYR A 57 -3.43 -11.19 -7.29
N PHE A 58 -2.38 -11.97 -7.58
CA PHE A 58 -2.35 -13.42 -7.44
C PHE A 58 -1.22 -13.77 -6.48
N PHE A 59 -1.52 -14.53 -5.45
CA PHE A 59 -0.62 -14.85 -4.35
C PHE A 59 -0.20 -16.30 -4.42
N ASN A 60 1.10 -16.54 -4.29
CA ASN A 60 1.67 -17.87 -4.09
C ASN A 60 2.61 -17.83 -2.89
N TYR A 61 2.24 -18.55 -1.82
CA TYR A 61 3.02 -18.65 -0.59
C TYR A 61 3.56 -20.06 -0.44
N GLU A 62 4.89 -20.21 -0.37
CA GLU A 62 5.55 -21.48 -0.22
C GLU A 62 6.87 -21.31 0.56
N ASN A 63 7.09 -22.12 1.62
CA ASN A 63 8.36 -22.17 2.37
C ASN A 63 8.92 -20.79 2.74
N GLN A 64 8.12 -19.92 3.36
CA GLN A 64 8.48 -18.55 3.74
C GLN A 64 8.67 -17.56 2.56
N PHE A 65 8.50 -18.03 1.32
CA PHE A 65 8.45 -17.16 0.15
C PHE A 65 7.00 -16.79 -0.17
N LEU A 66 6.77 -15.51 -0.40
CA LEU A 66 5.54 -15.01 -0.98
C LEU A 66 5.88 -14.39 -2.34
N GLU A 67 5.22 -14.87 -3.38
CA GLU A 67 5.23 -14.24 -4.70
C GLU A 67 3.85 -13.63 -4.95
N VAL A 68 3.81 -12.32 -5.26
CA VAL A 68 2.58 -11.62 -5.64
C VAL A 68 2.72 -11.15 -7.09
N LYS A 69 1.92 -11.75 -7.98
CA LYS A 69 1.80 -11.30 -9.38
C LYS A 69 0.66 -10.31 -9.49
N ASN A 70 0.91 -9.20 -10.13
CA ASN A 70 -0.12 -8.21 -10.40
C ASN A 70 -0.36 -8.08 -11.92
N GLU A 71 -1.61 -7.91 -12.30
CA GLU A 71 -2.01 -7.55 -13.65
C GLU A 71 -3.03 -6.41 -13.60
N THR A 72 -2.69 -5.29 -14.26
CA THR A 72 -3.58 -4.12 -14.36
C THR A 72 -3.84 -3.81 -15.84
N LYS A 73 -5.11 -3.69 -16.19
CA LYS A 73 -5.55 -3.37 -17.56
C LYS A 73 -6.76 -2.47 -17.52
N PHE A 74 -6.66 -1.30 -18.17
CA PHE A 74 -7.82 -0.43 -18.39
C PHE A 74 -7.64 0.49 -19.60
N ASP A 75 -8.78 0.92 -20.16
CA ASP A 75 -8.86 1.84 -21.29
C ASP A 75 -9.83 2.98 -20.96
N VAL A 76 -9.39 4.21 -21.18
CA VAL A 76 -10.24 5.39 -21.11
C VAL A 76 -10.62 5.82 -22.51
N GLN A 77 -11.91 5.95 -22.75
CA GLN A 77 -12.45 6.39 -24.03
C GLN A 77 -13.17 7.73 -23.86
N LEU A 78 -13.05 8.59 -24.85
CA LEU A 78 -13.81 9.83 -24.99
C LEU A 78 -14.45 9.85 -26.39
N LEU A 79 -15.77 9.96 -26.46
CA LEU A 79 -16.52 9.91 -27.71
C LEU A 79 -16.18 8.71 -28.61
N GLY A 80 -15.99 7.53 -28.00
CA GLY A 80 -15.61 6.30 -28.69
C GLY A 80 -14.12 6.16 -29.05
N VAL A 81 -13.32 7.20 -28.85
CA VAL A 81 -11.89 7.20 -29.12
C VAL A 81 -11.12 6.87 -27.86
N LYS A 82 -10.19 5.90 -27.93
CA LYS A 82 -9.29 5.56 -26.82
C LYS A 82 -8.24 6.68 -26.66
N ILE A 83 -8.32 7.38 -25.51
CA ILE A 83 -7.42 8.51 -25.20
C ILE A 83 -6.34 8.15 -24.19
N PHE A 84 -6.54 7.09 -23.40
CA PHE A 84 -5.56 6.64 -22.42
C PHE A 84 -5.70 5.13 -22.17
N SER A 85 -4.59 4.42 -22.03
CA SER A 85 -4.57 3.00 -21.70
C SER A 85 -3.40 2.61 -20.82
N ILE A 86 -3.63 1.63 -19.94
CA ILE A 86 -2.61 0.95 -19.15
C ILE A 86 -2.73 -0.55 -19.37
N ARG A 87 -1.58 -1.18 -19.57
CA ARG A 87 -1.36 -2.63 -19.50
C ARG A 87 -0.10 -2.83 -18.69
N SER A 88 -0.24 -3.32 -17.46
CA SER A 88 0.89 -3.51 -16.54
C SER A 88 0.88 -4.91 -15.99
N LYS A 89 2.06 -5.53 -15.90
CA LYS A 89 2.30 -6.77 -15.17
C LYS A 89 3.47 -6.55 -14.23
N GLY A 90 3.36 -7.09 -13.02
CA GLY A 90 4.42 -7.00 -12.03
C GLY A 90 4.52 -8.26 -11.19
N VAL A 91 5.68 -8.47 -10.60
CA VAL A 91 5.95 -9.57 -9.67
C VAL A 91 6.74 -9.02 -8.49
N GLU A 92 6.16 -9.12 -7.30
CA GLU A 92 6.83 -8.88 -6.03
C GLU A 92 7.24 -10.22 -5.43
N LYS A 93 8.44 -10.28 -4.85
CA LYS A 93 8.91 -11.46 -4.12
C LYS A 93 9.34 -11.05 -2.73
N TYR A 94 8.88 -11.81 -1.76
CA TYR A 94 9.18 -11.62 -0.34
C TYR A 94 9.81 -12.90 0.22
N PHE A 95 10.73 -12.74 1.15
CA PHE A 95 11.28 -13.83 1.97
C PHE A 95 11.20 -13.41 3.43
N ASN A 96 10.65 -14.27 4.29
CA ASN A 96 10.39 -13.92 5.69
C ASN A 96 9.71 -12.54 5.84
N ASN A 97 8.65 -12.29 5.06
CA ASN A 97 7.87 -11.05 5.03
C ASN A 97 8.63 -9.78 4.59
N LYS A 98 9.88 -9.91 4.11
CA LYS A 98 10.67 -8.79 3.62
C LYS A 98 10.73 -8.82 2.09
N LEU A 99 10.44 -7.69 1.46
CA LEU A 99 10.59 -7.55 0.01
C LEU A 99 12.04 -7.81 -0.39
N ILE A 100 12.24 -8.73 -1.32
CA ILE A 100 13.56 -9.06 -1.88
C ILE A 100 13.71 -8.60 -3.32
N SER A 101 12.63 -8.58 -4.09
CA SER A 101 12.65 -8.05 -5.45
C SER A 101 11.26 -7.63 -5.91
N PHE A 102 11.24 -6.67 -6.84
CA PHE A 102 10.06 -6.30 -7.61
C PHE A 102 10.45 -6.05 -9.06
N LYS A 103 9.71 -6.65 -9.99
CA LYS A 103 9.86 -6.42 -11.43
C LYS A 103 8.51 -6.08 -12.03
N SER A 104 8.47 -5.06 -12.90
CA SER A 104 7.26 -4.74 -13.64
C SER A 104 7.55 -4.24 -15.04
N GLU A 105 6.61 -4.49 -15.94
CA GLU A 105 6.53 -3.94 -17.27
C GLU A 105 5.17 -3.29 -17.49
N THR A 106 5.17 -2.08 -18.01
CA THR A 106 3.96 -1.29 -18.22
C THR A 106 3.97 -0.69 -19.62
N GLN A 107 2.90 -0.92 -20.38
CA GLN A 107 2.57 -0.17 -21.56
C GLN A 107 1.55 0.90 -21.19
N GLN A 108 1.94 2.18 -21.25
CA GLN A 108 1.05 3.34 -21.05
C GLN A 108 0.89 4.08 -22.36
N ASN A 109 -0.24 3.93 -23.01
CA ASN A 109 -0.41 4.29 -24.43
C ASN A 109 0.74 3.67 -25.25
N ASP A 110 1.52 4.49 -25.95
CA ASP A 110 2.67 4.04 -26.77
C ASP A 110 3.99 4.01 -25.98
N LYS A 111 3.97 4.36 -24.69
CA LYS A 111 5.19 4.42 -23.85
C LYS A 111 5.37 3.13 -23.07
N LYS A 112 6.52 2.50 -23.23
CA LYS A 112 6.96 1.38 -22.39
C LYS A 112 7.64 1.93 -21.14
N LYS A 113 7.28 1.39 -19.98
CA LYS A 113 7.89 1.68 -18.68
C LYS A 113 8.23 0.37 -17.99
N PHE A 114 9.19 0.41 -17.09
CA PHE A 114 9.60 -0.76 -16.34
C PHE A 114 10.15 -0.39 -14.98
N VAL A 115 10.20 -1.38 -14.10
CA VAL A 115 10.89 -1.34 -12.82
C VAL A 115 11.61 -2.66 -12.61
N ASN A 116 12.89 -2.60 -12.22
CA ASN A 116 13.65 -3.71 -11.65
C ASN A 116 14.18 -3.21 -10.31
N LEU A 117 13.70 -3.80 -9.23
CA LEU A 117 14.10 -3.51 -7.87
C LEU A 117 14.61 -4.79 -7.23
N GLU A 118 15.76 -4.72 -6.59
CA GLU A 118 16.35 -5.84 -5.87
C GLU A 118 16.93 -5.33 -4.54
N VAL A 119 16.82 -6.12 -3.48
CA VAL A 119 17.48 -5.83 -2.21
C VAL A 119 18.99 -5.83 -2.42
N THR A 120 19.71 -4.92 -1.76
CA THR A 120 21.18 -4.88 -1.81
C THR A 120 21.82 -6.10 -1.12
N ASP A 121 23.05 -6.43 -1.46
CA ASP A 121 23.79 -7.57 -0.83
C ASP A 121 23.87 -7.41 0.69
N LYS A 122 24.01 -6.16 1.17
CA LYS A 122 24.04 -5.85 2.60
C LYS A 122 22.65 -5.85 3.27
N LYS A 123 21.57 -6.00 2.48
CA LYS A 123 20.17 -5.94 2.94
C LYS A 123 19.80 -4.64 3.68
N ASP A 124 20.50 -3.55 3.38
CA ASP A 124 20.34 -2.22 3.97
C ASP A 124 19.46 -1.28 3.14
N GLY A 125 19.02 -1.73 1.95
CA GLY A 125 18.19 -0.96 1.03
C GLY A 125 17.91 -1.72 -0.25
N PHE A 126 17.43 -0.99 -1.26
CA PHE A 126 17.14 -1.50 -2.59
C PHE A 126 18.01 -0.82 -3.65
N LYS A 127 18.35 -1.57 -4.69
CA LYS A 127 18.84 -1.04 -5.97
C LYS A 127 17.66 -1.02 -6.95
N ILE A 128 17.36 0.15 -7.48
CA ILE A 128 16.28 0.36 -8.45
C ILE A 128 16.89 0.71 -9.81
N ASN A 129 16.40 0.04 -10.86
CA ASN A 129 16.57 0.41 -12.25
C ASN A 129 15.18 0.50 -12.87
N GLY A 130 14.62 1.69 -12.89
CA GLY A 130 13.29 1.96 -13.44
C GLY A 130 13.31 3.03 -14.51
N SER A 131 12.20 3.16 -15.22
CA SER A 131 12.04 4.15 -16.31
C SER A 131 12.13 5.60 -15.84
N SER A 132 11.79 5.88 -14.58
CA SER A 132 11.77 7.24 -14.02
C SER A 132 12.79 7.45 -12.91
N TYR A 133 13.46 6.41 -12.43
CA TYR A 133 14.45 6.48 -11.38
C TYR A 133 15.44 5.33 -11.47
N LYS A 134 16.74 5.65 -11.34
CA LYS A 134 17.83 4.69 -11.21
C LYS A 134 18.68 5.10 -10.02
N GLY A 135 18.88 4.18 -9.06
CA GLY A 135 19.65 4.49 -7.86
C GLY A 135 19.31 3.56 -6.70
N LYS A 136 19.60 4.03 -5.49
CA LYS A 136 19.32 3.32 -4.25
C LYS A 136 18.02 3.84 -3.62
N ALA A 137 17.33 2.99 -2.90
CA ALA A 137 16.20 3.32 -2.04
C ALA A 137 16.38 2.69 -0.66
N GLU A 138 15.76 3.27 0.35
CA GLU A 138 15.81 2.77 1.72
C GLU A 138 15.00 1.48 1.84
N ILE A 139 15.39 0.62 2.78
CA ILE A 139 14.71 -0.66 3.03
C ILE A 139 13.28 -0.50 3.52
N SER A 140 12.96 0.66 4.11
CA SER A 140 11.63 1.04 4.57
C SER A 140 10.68 1.47 3.45
N ASN A 141 11.18 1.64 2.22
CA ASN A 141 10.33 2.02 1.09
C ASN A 141 9.48 0.84 0.64
N ILE A 142 8.20 1.09 0.40
CA ILE A 142 7.23 0.09 -0.05
C ILE A 142 6.88 0.28 -1.53
N VAL A 143 6.55 -0.81 -2.22
CA VAL A 143 5.96 -0.72 -3.56
C VAL A 143 4.51 -0.26 -3.43
N GLY A 144 4.13 0.78 -4.14
CA GLY A 144 2.81 1.42 -4.05
C GLY A 144 1.72 0.63 -4.78
N ASN A 145 1.44 -0.59 -4.33
CA ASN A 145 0.35 -1.45 -4.79
C ASN A 145 -0.81 -1.45 -3.79
N TRP A 146 -2.04 -1.69 -4.28
CA TRP A 146 -3.25 -1.62 -3.47
C TRP A 146 -3.61 -2.92 -2.72
N TRP A 147 -2.85 -4.00 -2.93
CA TRP A 147 -3.03 -5.22 -2.16
C TRP A 147 -2.40 -5.12 -0.76
N ASN A 148 -1.29 -4.38 -0.63
CA ASN A 148 -0.52 -4.31 0.61
C ASN A 148 -0.93 -3.07 1.42
N HIS A 149 -1.58 -3.32 2.56
CA HIS A 149 -2.03 -2.24 3.44
C HIS A 149 -0.90 -1.57 4.24
N ASP A 150 0.35 -2.10 4.22
CA ASP A 150 1.52 -1.42 4.78
C ASP A 150 1.75 -0.04 4.16
N ILE A 151 1.17 0.23 2.99
CA ILE A 151 1.16 1.56 2.38
C ILE A 151 0.53 2.63 3.29
N LEU A 152 -0.33 2.23 4.22
CA LEU A 152 -0.98 3.13 5.19
C LEU A 152 -0.06 3.53 6.34
N GLU A 153 1.08 2.87 6.52
CA GLU A 153 2.08 3.15 7.56
C GLU A 153 3.40 3.69 6.98
N ALA A 154 3.58 3.60 5.66
CA ALA A 154 4.81 3.98 5.00
C ALA A 154 4.96 5.50 4.84
N ASP A 155 6.18 6.02 5.03
CA ASP A 155 6.54 7.43 4.74
C ASP A 155 6.89 7.66 3.28
N THR A 156 7.13 6.60 2.52
CA THR A 156 7.61 6.67 1.14
C THR A 156 7.18 5.45 0.35
N GLN A 157 6.73 5.68 -0.88
CA GLN A 157 6.37 4.62 -1.81
C GLN A 157 7.17 4.68 -3.11
N ILE A 158 7.42 3.52 -3.70
CA ILE A 158 8.03 3.32 -5.01
C ILE A 158 6.91 3.06 -6.01
N SER A 159 6.83 3.87 -7.07
CA SER A 159 5.84 3.67 -8.13
C SER A 159 6.00 2.32 -8.82
N PRO A 160 4.98 1.45 -8.83
CA PRO A 160 5.05 0.16 -9.50
C PRO A 160 5.14 0.27 -11.03
N LEU A 161 4.81 1.43 -11.59
CA LEU A 161 4.82 1.64 -13.04
C LEU A 161 6.17 2.11 -13.58
N SER A 162 6.98 2.78 -12.75
CA SER A 162 8.17 3.49 -13.28
C SER A 162 9.37 3.57 -12.33
N GLY A 163 9.24 3.10 -11.09
CA GLY A 163 10.29 3.11 -10.07
C GLY A 163 10.52 4.46 -9.38
N SER A 164 9.76 5.51 -9.70
CA SER A 164 9.92 6.80 -9.01
C SER A 164 9.58 6.69 -7.53
N ILE A 165 10.40 7.31 -6.69
CA ILE A 165 10.22 7.34 -5.23
C ILE A 165 9.40 8.58 -4.86
N LYS A 166 8.39 8.42 -4.02
CA LYS A 166 7.49 9.48 -3.58
C LYS A 166 7.32 9.45 -2.08
N GLY A 167 7.69 10.52 -1.41
CA GLY A 167 7.38 10.74 -0.01
C GLY A 167 5.88 11.00 0.18
N GLN A 168 5.32 10.42 1.22
CA GLN A 168 3.89 10.53 1.53
C GLN A 168 3.63 10.88 2.99
N VAL A 169 2.44 11.42 3.23
CA VAL A 169 1.84 11.60 4.55
C VAL A 169 0.52 10.87 4.55
N VAL A 170 0.34 9.97 5.50
CA VAL A 170 -0.90 9.23 5.70
C VAL A 170 -1.66 9.84 6.87
N LYS A 171 -2.95 10.14 6.67
CA LYS A 171 -3.84 10.69 7.68
C LYS A 171 -5.04 9.77 7.87
N PHE A 172 -5.26 9.32 9.08
CA PHE A 172 -6.53 8.70 9.46
C PHE A 172 -7.62 9.76 9.50
N ILE A 173 -8.72 9.51 8.80
CA ILE A 173 -9.86 10.46 8.70
C ILE A 173 -10.99 10.02 9.63
N GLY A 174 -11.20 8.70 9.80
CA GLY A 174 -12.24 8.15 10.66
C GLY A 174 -12.73 6.79 10.20
N GLU A 175 -13.69 6.24 10.94
CA GLU A 175 -14.36 5.00 10.57
C GLU A 175 -15.58 5.31 9.68
N LYS A 176 -15.84 4.46 8.68
CA LYS A 176 -16.98 4.59 7.78
C LYS A 176 -17.42 3.23 7.26
N ASN A 177 -18.73 3.01 7.26
CA ASN A 177 -19.29 1.88 6.53
C ASN A 177 -19.37 2.20 5.04
N ILE A 178 -18.90 1.29 4.21
CA ILE A 178 -19.02 1.38 2.75
C ILE A 178 -19.80 0.19 2.21
N ASN A 179 -20.61 0.44 1.19
CA ASN A 179 -21.35 -0.62 0.49
C ASN A 179 -20.61 -0.96 -0.81
N ILE A 180 -20.24 -2.22 -0.96
CA ILE A 180 -19.61 -2.76 -2.17
C ILE A 180 -20.37 -4.04 -2.54
N ASN A 181 -20.92 -4.11 -3.75
CA ASN A 181 -21.65 -5.28 -4.25
C ASN A 181 -22.75 -5.76 -3.28
N ASN A 182 -23.56 -4.83 -2.73
CA ASN A 182 -24.61 -5.07 -1.75
C ASN A 182 -24.12 -5.64 -0.40
N LYS A 183 -22.84 -5.64 -0.14
CA LYS A 183 -22.24 -5.99 1.17
C LYS A 183 -21.74 -4.73 1.87
N ILE A 184 -22.14 -4.57 3.13
CA ILE A 184 -21.66 -3.47 3.98
C ILE A 184 -20.38 -3.93 4.68
N PHE A 185 -19.32 -3.13 4.52
CA PHE A 185 -18.05 -3.31 5.19
C PHE A 185 -17.82 -2.18 6.18
N LYS A 186 -17.45 -2.53 7.42
CA LYS A 186 -16.84 -1.57 8.34
C LYS A 186 -15.42 -1.30 7.86
N SER A 187 -15.10 -0.04 7.62
CA SER A 187 -13.79 0.37 7.10
C SER A 187 -13.24 1.59 7.83
N GLU A 188 -11.93 1.68 7.85
CA GLU A 188 -11.20 2.88 8.20
C GLU A 188 -10.89 3.68 6.94
N HIS A 189 -11.15 4.98 6.98
CA HIS A 189 -10.86 5.91 5.90
C HIS A 189 -9.53 6.62 6.16
N TYR A 190 -8.63 6.54 5.21
CA TYR A 190 -7.34 7.20 5.23
C TYR A 190 -7.18 8.13 4.03
N LYS A 191 -6.35 9.16 4.22
CA LYS A 191 -5.91 10.07 3.15
C LYS A 191 -4.40 9.94 2.98
N ILE A 192 -3.94 9.61 1.77
CA ILE A 192 -2.51 9.67 1.41
C ILE A 192 -2.27 10.93 0.58
N LEU A 193 -1.32 11.74 1.03
CA LEU A 193 -0.92 12.99 0.39
C LEU A 193 0.58 12.97 0.10
N SER A 194 1.02 13.73 -0.92
CA SER A 194 2.46 13.98 -1.12
C SER A 194 3.06 14.70 0.08
N LYS A 195 4.22 14.23 0.55
CA LYS A 195 4.98 14.84 1.65
C LYS A 195 5.48 16.25 1.27
N ASN A 196 5.91 16.44 0.01
CA ASN A 196 6.31 17.73 -0.50
C ASN A 196 5.11 18.46 -1.12
N PRO A 197 4.64 19.59 -0.55
CA PRO A 197 3.50 20.35 -1.06
C PRO A 197 3.76 20.97 -2.45
N ASN A 198 5.04 21.20 -2.79
CA ASN A 198 5.45 21.78 -4.07
C ASN A 198 5.56 20.73 -5.19
N THR A 199 5.19 19.48 -4.93
CA THR A 199 5.13 18.46 -5.99
C THR A 199 4.18 18.92 -7.09
N PRO A 200 4.58 18.88 -8.39
CA PRO A 200 3.69 19.20 -9.51
C PRO A 200 2.40 18.40 -9.45
N GLU A 201 1.27 19.04 -9.80
CA GLU A 201 -0.07 18.46 -9.62
C GLU A 201 -0.21 17.08 -10.28
N GLU A 202 0.37 16.92 -11.47
CA GLU A 202 0.35 15.65 -12.22
C GLU A 202 1.19 14.53 -11.56
N LYS A 203 1.99 14.84 -10.54
CA LYS A 203 2.84 13.90 -9.79
C LYS A 203 2.41 13.75 -8.33
N LYS A 204 1.49 14.60 -7.84
CA LYS A 204 1.03 14.55 -6.46
C LYS A 204 0.35 13.23 -6.13
N LEU A 205 0.58 12.78 -4.91
CA LEU A 205 -0.26 11.78 -4.26
C LEU A 205 -1.45 12.50 -3.63
N ASN A 206 -2.65 12.00 -3.87
CA ASN A 206 -3.88 12.48 -3.26
C ASN A 206 -4.94 11.38 -3.37
N PHE A 207 -4.84 10.39 -2.48
CA PHE A 207 -5.69 9.21 -2.49
C PHE A 207 -6.55 9.17 -1.24
N ASP A 208 -7.81 8.81 -1.40
CA ASP A 208 -8.68 8.35 -0.34
C ASP A 208 -8.69 6.82 -0.35
N ILE A 209 -8.47 6.19 0.81
CA ILE A 209 -8.36 4.74 0.94
C ILE A 209 -9.30 4.26 2.03
N TRP A 210 -10.07 3.22 1.74
CA TRP A 210 -10.92 2.51 2.68
C TRP A 210 -10.35 1.12 2.94
N TYR A 211 -9.91 0.91 4.17
CA TYR A 211 -9.29 -0.32 4.63
C TYR A 211 -10.19 -1.04 5.63
N SER A 212 -10.36 -2.35 5.49
CA SER A 212 -11.06 -3.18 6.46
C SER A 212 -10.07 -3.98 7.30
N LYS A 213 -10.04 -3.70 8.61
CA LYS A 213 -9.27 -4.49 9.56
C LYS A 213 -9.73 -5.95 9.63
N LYS A 214 -11.03 -6.18 9.50
CA LYS A 214 -11.61 -7.53 9.60
C LYS A 214 -11.15 -8.42 8.46
N GLU A 215 -11.19 -7.91 7.25
CA GLU A 215 -10.76 -8.61 6.05
C GLU A 215 -9.27 -8.39 5.74
N ASN A 216 -8.58 -7.55 6.50
CA ASN A 216 -7.19 -7.13 6.25
C ASN A 216 -6.93 -6.69 4.79
N LEU A 217 -7.85 -5.92 4.23
CA LEU A 217 -7.86 -5.54 2.81
C LEU A 217 -8.13 -4.04 2.61
N ILE A 218 -7.44 -3.46 1.64
CA ILE A 218 -7.87 -2.21 1.01
C ILE A 218 -9.07 -2.53 0.13
N LEU A 219 -10.23 -2.03 0.53
CA LEU A 219 -11.50 -2.29 -0.14
C LEU A 219 -11.75 -1.35 -1.31
N LYS A 220 -11.28 -0.10 -1.16
CA LYS A 220 -11.49 0.96 -2.15
C LYS A 220 -10.34 1.97 -2.08
N VAL A 221 -9.91 2.42 -3.24
CA VAL A 221 -9.04 3.58 -3.41
C VAL A 221 -9.72 4.55 -4.37
N SER A 222 -9.67 5.84 -4.05
CA SER A 222 -10.27 6.87 -4.88
C SER A 222 -9.35 8.08 -5.00
N TYR A 223 -9.33 8.70 -6.18
CA TYR A 223 -8.60 9.94 -6.41
C TYR A 223 -9.20 10.71 -7.57
N ASN A 224 -9.00 12.02 -7.56
CA ASN A 224 -9.45 12.91 -8.64
C ASN A 224 -8.24 13.37 -9.45
N ARG A 225 -8.22 13.02 -10.73
CA ARG A 225 -7.21 13.51 -11.71
C ARG A 225 -7.81 13.43 -13.10
N LEU A 226 -8.20 14.56 -13.66
CA LEU A 226 -8.90 14.62 -14.94
C LEU A 226 -10.11 13.66 -14.97
N GLY A 227 -10.92 13.67 -13.90
CA GLY A 227 -12.00 12.75 -13.63
C GLY A 227 -11.82 11.98 -12.33
N GLN A 228 -12.91 11.41 -11.81
CA GLN A 228 -12.94 10.61 -10.60
C GLN A 228 -12.53 9.18 -10.91
N TRP A 229 -11.45 8.72 -10.26
CA TRP A 229 -10.94 7.36 -10.40
C TRP A 229 -11.22 6.55 -9.14
N GLU A 230 -11.55 5.28 -9.32
CA GLU A 230 -11.77 4.36 -8.22
C GLU A 230 -11.22 2.97 -8.57
N TYR A 231 -10.54 2.35 -7.60
CA TYR A 231 -10.26 0.92 -7.56
C TYR A 231 -11.14 0.35 -6.47
N VAL A 232 -12.00 -0.58 -6.80
CA VAL A 232 -12.97 -1.15 -5.85
C VAL A 232 -12.83 -2.66 -5.83
N ILE A 233 -12.73 -3.25 -4.64
CA ILE A 233 -12.64 -4.69 -4.50
C ILE A 233 -13.86 -5.36 -5.14
N LYS A 234 -13.61 -6.31 -6.04
CA LYS A 234 -14.62 -7.12 -6.69
C LYS A 234 -14.78 -8.46 -6.00
N LYS A 235 -13.64 -9.10 -5.74
CA LYS A 235 -13.57 -10.45 -5.18
C LYS A 235 -12.24 -10.66 -4.48
N TYR A 236 -12.23 -11.50 -3.47
CA TYR A 236 -11.01 -12.08 -2.91
C TYR A 236 -11.25 -13.57 -2.58
N VAL A 237 -10.19 -14.36 -2.65
CA VAL A 237 -10.21 -15.81 -2.36
C VAL A 237 -9.15 -16.09 -1.31
N ILE A 238 -9.58 -16.78 -0.25
CA ILE A 238 -8.74 -17.22 0.87
C ILE A 238 -8.82 -18.74 0.94
N ASP A 239 -7.66 -19.42 1.04
CA ASP A 239 -7.58 -20.82 1.44
C ASP A 239 -7.60 -20.93 2.96
N TYR A 240 -8.37 -21.87 3.49
CA TYR A 240 -8.49 -22.18 4.93
C TYR A 240 -7.67 -23.43 5.29
#